data_7edc9c00480b1e6312fc492b85687abc
#
_entry.id   7edc9c00480b1e6312fc492b85687abc
#
_cell.length_a   1.000
_cell.length_b   1.000
_cell.length_c   1.000
_cell.angle_alpha   90.00
_cell.angle_beta   90.00
_cell.angle_gamma   90.00
#
_symmetry.space_group_name_H-M   'P 1'
#
loop_
_entity.id
_entity.type
_entity.pdbx_description
1 polymer ?
#
loop_
_entity_poly.entity_id
_entity_poly.type
_entity_poly.pdbx_seq_one_letter_code
_entity_poly.pdbx_strand_id
1 'polypeptide(L)'
;MKKHRQLLALFICLVMSVSLLTGYSETKAATEEPTQSAEQDATQETAETREITDMAGRKVTVPTAENIESVFSAGPVAAIFLYMVVPDKLLGWNYELNDVEKSIILDKYQDLPNFGMGDAVNYEAVIAANPTIAINSGKINDAMVSDCDALSESLGIPVVAVDNELNNSAEA
;
A
#
# COMPACT_ATOMS: atom_id res chain seq x y z
N MET A 1 15.35 49.54 2.91
CA MET A 1 15.55 48.10 2.65
C MET A 1 16.98 47.58 2.86
N LYS A 2 18.01 48.41 3.05
CA LYS A 2 19.42 47.94 3.34
C LYS A 2 19.70 47.63 4.81
N LYS A 3 18.96 48.24 5.77
CA LYS A 3 19.23 48.10 7.21
C LYS A 3 18.76 46.73 7.79
N HIS A 4 17.76 46.06 7.23
CA HIS A 4 17.28 44.76 7.70
C HIS A 4 18.19 43.58 7.28
N ARG A 5 18.92 43.72 6.18
CA ARG A 5 19.88 42.69 5.73
C ARG A 5 21.16 42.63 6.57
N GLN A 6 21.53 43.72 7.19
CA GLN A 6 22.72 43.78 8.06
C GLN A 6 22.45 43.24 9.48
N LEU A 7 21.22 43.36 9.96
CA LEU A 7 20.80 42.79 11.26
C LEU A 7 20.67 41.27 11.21
N LEU A 8 20.24 40.70 10.05
CA LEU A 8 20.16 39.25 9.87
C LEU A 8 21.53 38.56 9.78
N ALA A 9 22.56 39.24 9.26
CA ALA A 9 23.93 38.73 9.18
C ALA A 9 24.63 38.68 10.53
N LEU A 10 24.25 39.52 11.48
CA LEU A 10 24.85 39.59 12.81
C LEU A 10 24.31 38.54 13.79
N PHE A 11 23.10 38.04 13.52
CA PHE A 11 22.49 37.00 14.36
C PHE A 11 22.98 35.58 14.05
N ILE A 12 23.47 35.33 12.83
CA ILE A 12 23.99 34.04 12.39
C ILE A 12 25.43 33.78 12.92
N CYS A 13 26.22 34.81 13.21
CA CYS A 13 27.57 34.66 13.75
C CYS A 13 27.64 34.39 15.25
N LEU A 14 26.56 34.59 16.02
CA LEU A 14 26.57 34.42 17.48
C LEU A 14 26.23 33.02 17.98
N VAL A 15 25.77 32.13 17.10
CA VAL A 15 25.34 30.76 17.47
C VAL A 15 26.41 29.68 17.26
N MET A 16 27.55 30.02 16.66
CA MET A 16 28.62 29.05 16.33
C MET A 16 29.82 29.01 17.30
N SER A 17 29.76 29.62 18.50
CA SER A 17 30.92 29.72 19.37
C SER A 17 30.80 29.12 20.77
N VAL A 18 29.88 28.17 21.00
CA VAL A 18 29.84 27.44 22.29
C VAL A 18 29.68 25.93 22.01
N SER A 19 30.75 25.26 21.67
CA SER A 19 30.88 23.81 21.86
C SER A 19 32.33 23.35 21.68
N LEU A 20 33.20 23.74 22.56
CA LEU A 20 34.50 23.10 22.77
C LEU A 20 34.88 23.29 24.25
N LEU A 21 34.62 22.28 25.08
CA LEU A 21 35.48 21.87 26.20
C LEU A 21 34.83 20.72 26.98
N THR A 22 35.69 19.75 27.22
CA THR A 22 35.65 18.66 28.23
C THR A 22 34.95 17.39 27.78
N GLY A 23 35.56 16.22 27.87
CA GLY A 23 36.73 15.78 28.58
C GLY A 23 37.04 14.33 28.25
N TYR A 24 38.27 14.06 28.16
CA TYR A 24 38.91 12.75 27.97
C TYR A 24 38.73 11.88 29.23
N SER A 25 38.23 10.65 29.10
CA SER A 25 38.50 9.59 30.07
C SER A 25 38.41 8.22 29.43
N GLU A 26 39.42 7.43 29.67
CA GLU A 26 39.73 6.11 29.13
C GLU A 26 38.89 4.95 29.73
N THR A 27 38.75 3.91 28.90
CA THR A 27 38.87 2.47 29.22
C THR A 27 37.67 1.74 29.78
N LYS A 28 37.00 0.88 29.01
CA LYS A 28 37.17 -0.59 29.03
C LYS A 28 36.26 -1.31 28.07
N ALA A 29 36.81 -2.30 27.35
CA ALA A 29 36.13 -3.18 26.46
C ALA A 29 35.02 -3.99 27.12
N ALA A 30 33.84 -4.02 26.51
CA ALA A 30 32.89 -5.13 26.59
C ALA A 30 32.15 -5.20 25.25
N THR A 31 32.27 -6.34 24.61
CA THR A 31 31.56 -6.76 23.41
C THR A 31 30.06 -6.80 23.70
N GLU A 32 29.29 -5.97 23.02
CA GLU A 32 27.83 -6.15 22.92
C GLU A 32 27.42 -5.87 21.47
N GLU A 33 26.65 -6.81 20.92
CA GLU A 33 26.06 -6.80 19.59
C GLU A 33 25.24 -5.53 19.33
N PRO A 34 25.21 -5.01 18.09
CA PRO A 34 24.34 -3.90 17.78
C PRO A 34 22.90 -4.41 17.58
N THR A 35 22.08 -4.29 18.61
CA THR A 35 20.65 -4.24 18.44
C THR A 35 20.31 -3.03 17.57
N GLN A 36 19.98 -3.26 16.31
CA GLN A 36 19.38 -2.25 15.45
C GLN A 36 17.99 -1.93 16.01
N SER A 37 17.94 -0.91 16.86
CA SER A 37 16.70 -0.19 17.14
C SER A 37 16.37 0.61 15.90
N ALA A 38 15.36 0.18 15.16
CA ALA A 38 14.75 1.00 14.12
C ALA A 38 14.11 2.21 14.82
N GLU A 39 14.80 3.34 14.82
CA GLU A 39 14.16 4.63 15.03
C GLU A 39 13.26 4.89 13.81
N GLN A 40 11.99 4.53 13.96
CA GLN A 40 10.94 5.06 13.12
C GLN A 40 10.81 6.55 13.44
N ASP A 41 11.37 7.36 12.56
CA ASP A 41 11.15 8.80 12.52
C ASP A 41 9.64 9.06 12.29
N ALA A 42 8.96 9.39 13.38
CA ALA A 42 7.55 9.74 13.38
C ALA A 42 7.39 11.20 12.95
N THR A 43 7.62 11.48 11.67
CA THR A 43 7.08 12.69 11.03
C THR A 43 5.88 12.24 10.17
N GLN A 44 4.77 11.89 10.82
CA GLN A 44 3.49 11.74 10.15
C GLN A 44 2.88 13.13 9.92
N GLU A 45 3.32 13.79 8.85
CA GLU A 45 2.38 14.54 8.02
C GLU A 45 1.45 13.49 7.41
N THR A 46 0.14 13.69 7.46
CA THR A 46 -0.87 12.79 6.92
C THR A 46 -0.77 12.73 5.40
N ALA A 47 0.18 11.95 4.90
CA ALA A 47 0.25 11.65 3.48
C ALA A 47 -0.99 10.82 3.12
N GLU A 48 -1.77 11.26 2.13
CA GLU A 48 -2.94 10.52 1.64
C GLU A 48 -2.56 9.20 0.95
N THR A 49 -1.29 9.05 0.57
CA THR A 49 -0.74 7.90 -0.15
C THR A 49 0.60 7.46 0.44
N ARG A 50 0.98 6.22 0.17
CA ARG A 50 2.30 5.63 0.50
C ARG A 50 2.81 4.76 -0.63
N GLU A 51 4.13 4.61 -0.76
CA GLU A 51 4.73 3.63 -1.66
C GLU A 51 4.84 2.27 -0.94
N ILE A 52 4.44 1.21 -1.63
CA ILE A 52 4.65 -0.18 -1.20
C ILE A 52 5.43 -0.94 -2.28
N THR A 53 6.07 -2.03 -1.91
CA THR A 53 6.55 -3.03 -2.87
C THR A 53 5.58 -4.18 -2.85
N ASP A 54 4.93 -4.48 -3.98
CA ASP A 54 3.98 -5.59 -4.09
C ASP A 54 4.71 -6.95 -4.24
N MET A 55 3.95 -8.05 -4.24
CA MET A 55 4.54 -9.39 -4.31
C MET A 55 5.21 -9.70 -5.65
N ALA A 56 4.95 -8.91 -6.70
CA ALA A 56 5.69 -8.95 -7.96
C ALA A 56 6.96 -8.09 -7.96
N GLY A 57 7.32 -7.48 -6.82
CA GLY A 57 8.48 -6.59 -6.69
C GLY A 57 8.28 -5.21 -7.30
N ARG A 58 7.05 -4.83 -7.68
CA ARG A 58 6.73 -3.52 -8.25
C ARG A 58 6.56 -2.49 -7.13
N LYS A 59 7.10 -1.30 -7.34
CA LYS A 59 6.82 -0.14 -6.47
C LYS A 59 5.51 0.50 -6.91
N VAL A 60 4.54 0.49 -6.02
CA VAL A 60 3.19 0.99 -6.28
C VAL A 60 2.83 2.05 -5.25
N THR A 61 2.42 3.23 -5.71
CA THR A 61 1.87 4.27 -4.82
C THR A 61 0.40 3.95 -4.58
N VAL A 62 0.06 3.65 -3.34
CA VAL A 62 -1.31 3.29 -2.93
C VAL A 62 -1.83 4.27 -1.89
N PRO A 63 -3.15 4.43 -1.74
CA PRO A 63 -3.73 5.18 -0.62
C PRO A 63 -3.31 4.58 0.73
N THR A 64 -3.28 5.40 1.77
CA THR A 64 -3.14 4.88 3.14
C THR A 64 -4.38 4.06 3.53
N ALA A 65 -4.26 3.21 4.54
CA ALA A 65 -5.31 2.25 4.89
C ALA A 65 -6.66 2.91 5.19
N GLU A 66 -6.65 4.08 5.81
CA GLU A 66 -7.83 4.89 6.12
C GLU A 66 -8.49 5.50 4.88
N ASN A 67 -7.72 5.70 3.80
CA ASN A 67 -8.18 6.27 2.53
C ASN A 67 -8.58 5.20 1.51
N ILE A 68 -8.44 3.91 1.83
CA ILE A 68 -8.99 2.83 1.01
C ILE A 68 -10.46 2.67 1.34
N GLU A 69 -11.35 3.11 0.45
CA GLU A 69 -12.79 2.99 0.61
C GLU A 69 -13.34 1.68 0.04
N SER A 70 -12.88 1.30 -1.14
CA SER A 70 -13.31 0.09 -1.84
C SER A 70 -12.19 -0.49 -2.68
N VAL A 71 -12.21 -1.81 -2.84
CA VAL A 71 -11.19 -2.61 -3.53
C VAL A 71 -11.84 -3.41 -4.64
N PHE A 72 -11.39 -3.18 -5.88
CA PHE A 72 -11.77 -4.03 -7.01
C PHE A 72 -10.90 -5.30 -7.04
N SER A 73 -11.54 -6.45 -7.20
CA SER A 73 -10.87 -7.73 -7.45
C SER A 73 -10.75 -7.97 -8.94
N ALA A 74 -9.53 -8.15 -9.45
CA ALA A 74 -9.30 -8.44 -10.87
C ALA A 74 -9.60 -9.91 -11.25
N GLY A 75 -10.20 -10.69 -10.35
CA GLY A 75 -10.60 -12.05 -10.59
C GLY A 75 -11.16 -12.74 -9.34
N PRO A 76 -11.78 -13.94 -9.53
CA PRO A 76 -12.49 -14.64 -8.44
C PRO A 76 -11.64 -14.96 -7.21
N VAL A 77 -10.37 -15.31 -7.40
CA VAL A 77 -9.45 -15.62 -6.29
C VAL A 77 -9.21 -14.38 -5.44
N ALA A 78 -8.99 -13.23 -6.07
CA ALA A 78 -8.85 -11.96 -5.37
C ALA A 78 -10.14 -11.57 -4.63
N ALA A 79 -11.32 -11.83 -5.23
CA ALA A 79 -12.61 -11.54 -4.59
C ALA A 79 -12.81 -12.37 -3.31
N ILE A 80 -12.52 -13.67 -3.37
CA ILE A 80 -12.61 -14.56 -2.20
C ILE A 80 -11.62 -14.12 -1.12
N PHE A 81 -10.39 -13.79 -1.51
CA PHE A 81 -9.37 -13.32 -0.57
C PHE A 81 -9.82 -12.02 0.13
N LEU A 82 -10.31 -11.04 -0.62
CA LEU A 82 -10.84 -9.79 -0.07
C LEU A 82 -12.03 -10.04 0.86
N TYR A 83 -12.95 -10.92 0.46
CA TYR A 83 -14.08 -11.29 1.30
C TYR A 83 -13.63 -11.89 2.65
N MET A 84 -12.58 -12.69 2.65
CA MET A 84 -12.06 -13.32 3.88
C MET A 84 -11.33 -12.33 4.81
N VAL A 85 -10.65 -11.33 4.25
CA VAL A 85 -9.76 -10.43 5.02
C VAL A 85 -10.41 -9.08 5.34
N VAL A 86 -11.05 -8.47 4.35
CA VAL A 86 -11.65 -7.12 4.44
C VAL A 86 -12.99 -7.03 3.70
N PRO A 87 -14.00 -7.82 4.06
CA PRO A 87 -15.24 -7.95 3.29
C PRO A 87 -15.96 -6.61 3.08
N ASP A 88 -15.89 -5.70 4.03
CA ASP A 88 -16.53 -4.37 3.93
C ASP A 88 -15.87 -3.46 2.87
N LYS A 89 -14.71 -3.84 2.34
CA LYS A 89 -14.01 -3.12 1.26
C LYS A 89 -14.19 -3.79 -0.11
N LEU A 90 -14.75 -5.00 -0.17
CA LEU A 90 -14.99 -5.70 -1.43
C LEU A 90 -16.00 -4.93 -2.27
N LEU A 91 -15.58 -4.47 -3.46
CA LEU A 91 -16.42 -3.69 -4.36
C LEU A 91 -17.54 -4.54 -4.98
N GLY A 92 -17.26 -5.81 -5.28
CA GLY A 92 -18.19 -6.74 -5.89
C GLY A 92 -17.56 -8.06 -6.29
N TRP A 93 -18.37 -8.92 -6.87
CA TRP A 93 -17.99 -10.25 -7.31
C TRP A 93 -17.55 -10.26 -8.78
N ASN A 94 -16.89 -11.33 -9.19
CA ASN A 94 -16.47 -11.54 -10.58
C ASN A 94 -17.37 -12.55 -11.33
N TYR A 95 -18.38 -13.09 -10.66
CA TYR A 95 -19.34 -14.05 -11.19
C TYR A 95 -20.63 -14.05 -10.36
N GLU A 96 -21.69 -14.68 -10.88
CA GLU A 96 -22.93 -14.88 -10.14
C GLU A 96 -22.74 -15.93 -9.06
N LEU A 97 -23.03 -15.58 -7.81
CA LEU A 97 -22.99 -16.53 -6.69
C LEU A 97 -24.09 -17.58 -6.84
N ASN A 98 -23.72 -18.85 -6.73
CA ASN A 98 -24.69 -19.95 -6.70
C ASN A 98 -25.29 -20.13 -5.29
N ASP A 99 -26.34 -21.01 -5.18
CA ASP A 99 -27.04 -21.21 -3.91
C ASP A 99 -26.16 -21.73 -2.78
N VAL A 100 -25.15 -22.53 -3.09
CA VAL A 100 -24.19 -23.04 -2.08
C VAL A 100 -23.32 -21.91 -1.57
N GLU A 101 -22.80 -21.08 -2.44
CA GLU A 101 -21.99 -19.91 -2.08
C GLU A 101 -22.82 -18.91 -1.24
N LYS A 102 -24.06 -18.63 -1.66
CA LYS A 102 -24.98 -17.79 -0.90
C LYS A 102 -25.28 -18.35 0.49
N SER A 103 -25.29 -19.67 0.67
CA SER A 103 -25.50 -20.27 2.00
C SER A 103 -24.34 -20.05 2.97
N ILE A 104 -23.16 -19.67 2.45
CA ILE A 104 -21.92 -19.49 3.23
C ILE A 104 -21.56 -18.00 3.38
N ILE A 105 -21.84 -17.21 2.33
CA ILE A 105 -21.56 -15.78 2.30
C ILE A 105 -22.62 -15.05 3.13
N LEU A 106 -22.19 -14.11 3.96
CA LEU A 106 -23.10 -13.28 4.75
C LEU A 106 -24.06 -12.49 3.84
N ASP A 107 -25.32 -12.43 4.22
CA ASP A 107 -26.41 -11.83 3.43
C ASP A 107 -26.07 -10.47 2.84
N LYS A 108 -25.42 -9.60 3.63
CA LYS A 108 -25.06 -8.23 3.22
C LYS A 108 -24.08 -8.14 2.04
N TYR A 109 -23.39 -9.25 1.70
CA TYR A 109 -22.44 -9.28 0.59
C TYR A 109 -22.93 -10.10 -0.61
N GLN A 110 -24.08 -10.78 -0.51
CA GLN A 110 -24.61 -11.64 -1.57
C GLN A 110 -25.07 -10.85 -2.79
N ASP A 111 -25.57 -9.63 -2.57
CA ASP A 111 -26.13 -8.76 -3.60
C ASP A 111 -25.13 -7.71 -4.10
N LEU A 112 -23.82 -7.87 -3.80
CA LEU A 112 -22.79 -7.01 -4.38
C LEU A 112 -22.78 -7.13 -5.91
N PRO A 113 -22.42 -6.04 -6.64
CA PRO A 113 -22.34 -6.06 -8.10
C PRO A 113 -21.48 -7.21 -8.64
N ASN A 114 -21.86 -7.77 -9.79
CA ASN A 114 -21.03 -8.70 -10.54
C ASN A 114 -20.35 -7.94 -11.69
N PHE A 115 -19.03 -7.87 -11.66
CA PHE A 115 -18.21 -7.16 -12.67
C PHE A 115 -17.72 -8.07 -13.80
N GLY A 116 -17.98 -9.37 -13.72
CA GLY A 116 -17.48 -10.35 -14.69
C GLY A 116 -16.01 -10.74 -14.46
N MET A 117 -15.52 -11.69 -15.27
CA MET A 117 -14.15 -12.19 -15.20
C MET A 117 -13.55 -12.42 -16.59
N GLY A 118 -12.21 -12.39 -16.69
CA GLY A 118 -11.48 -12.55 -17.95
C GLY A 118 -11.92 -11.51 -18.98
N ASP A 119 -12.20 -11.96 -20.22
CA ASP A 119 -12.62 -11.06 -21.30
C ASP A 119 -14.04 -10.48 -21.12
N ALA A 120 -14.81 -10.99 -20.16
CA ALA A 120 -16.15 -10.52 -19.86
C ALA A 120 -16.22 -9.48 -18.73
N VAL A 121 -15.08 -8.96 -18.27
CA VAL A 121 -15.06 -7.89 -17.25
C VAL A 121 -15.68 -6.62 -17.83
N ASN A 122 -16.64 -6.07 -17.10
CA ASN A 122 -17.25 -4.79 -17.42
C ASN A 122 -16.47 -3.64 -16.77
N TYR A 123 -15.38 -3.22 -17.42
CA TYR A 123 -14.52 -2.14 -16.92
C TYR A 123 -15.23 -0.79 -16.79
N GLU A 124 -16.24 -0.52 -17.63
CA GLU A 124 -17.05 0.70 -17.50
C GLU A 124 -17.82 0.72 -16.18
N ALA A 125 -18.40 -0.42 -15.80
CA ALA A 125 -19.09 -0.56 -14.52
C ALA A 125 -18.11 -0.47 -13.33
N VAL A 126 -16.89 -1.02 -13.47
CA VAL A 126 -15.84 -0.91 -12.45
C VAL A 126 -15.45 0.57 -12.25
N ILE A 127 -15.18 1.30 -13.34
CA ILE A 127 -14.82 2.72 -13.29
C ILE A 127 -15.96 3.54 -12.68
N ALA A 128 -17.22 3.27 -13.09
CA ALA A 128 -18.39 3.96 -12.55
C ALA A 128 -18.59 3.71 -11.03
N ALA A 129 -18.17 2.53 -10.54
CA ALA A 129 -18.20 2.21 -9.11
C ALA A 129 -17.05 2.85 -8.30
N ASN A 130 -16.10 3.50 -8.99
CA ASN A 130 -15.03 4.33 -8.43
C ASN A 130 -14.20 3.63 -7.32
N PRO A 131 -13.57 2.47 -7.60
CA PRO A 131 -12.72 1.82 -6.61
C PRO A 131 -11.48 2.66 -6.29
N THR A 132 -11.00 2.54 -5.05
CA THR A 132 -9.81 3.27 -4.59
C THR A 132 -8.52 2.57 -5.04
N ILE A 133 -8.56 1.25 -5.14
CA ILE A 133 -7.43 0.38 -5.48
C ILE A 133 -7.96 -0.94 -6.08
N ALA A 134 -7.13 -1.63 -6.85
CA ALA A 134 -7.43 -2.98 -7.31
C ALA A 134 -6.39 -4.00 -6.82
N ILE A 135 -6.81 -5.25 -6.66
CA ILE A 135 -5.94 -6.40 -6.38
C ILE A 135 -6.04 -7.38 -7.54
N ASN A 136 -4.89 -7.75 -8.11
CA ASN A 136 -4.76 -8.85 -9.04
C ASN A 136 -4.02 -10.02 -8.36
N SER A 137 -4.66 -11.17 -8.27
CA SER A 137 -4.12 -12.36 -7.60
C SER A 137 -3.83 -13.48 -8.58
N GLY A 138 -2.60 -13.98 -8.59
CA GLY A 138 -2.18 -15.05 -9.46
C GLY A 138 -0.72 -15.44 -9.22
N LYS A 139 -0.18 -16.27 -10.11
CA LYS A 139 1.22 -16.63 -10.08
C LYS A 139 2.08 -15.42 -10.47
N ILE A 140 3.08 -15.10 -9.66
CA ILE A 140 4.02 -14.01 -9.96
C ILE A 140 4.97 -14.39 -11.09
N ASN A 141 4.89 -13.63 -12.17
CA ASN A 141 5.74 -13.71 -13.35
C ASN A 141 5.62 -12.42 -14.17
N ASP A 142 6.36 -12.31 -15.28
CA ASP A 142 6.36 -11.13 -16.15
C ASP A 142 4.98 -10.80 -16.74
N ALA A 143 4.14 -11.82 -16.98
CA ALA A 143 2.78 -11.61 -17.45
C ALA A 143 1.93 -10.91 -16.39
N MET A 144 2.01 -11.36 -15.11
CA MET A 144 1.32 -10.71 -13.99
C MET A 144 1.72 -9.23 -13.86
N VAL A 145 3.01 -8.91 -14.00
CA VAL A 145 3.49 -7.51 -13.99
C VAL A 145 2.82 -6.71 -15.10
N SER A 146 2.87 -7.22 -16.33
CA SER A 146 2.26 -6.56 -17.49
C SER A 146 0.75 -6.39 -17.35
N ASP A 147 0.05 -7.40 -16.84
CA ASP A 147 -1.40 -7.36 -16.61
C ASP A 147 -1.77 -6.32 -15.55
N CYS A 148 -1.01 -6.23 -14.46
CA CYS A 148 -1.23 -5.22 -13.44
C CYS A 148 -0.99 -3.80 -13.96
N ASP A 149 0.03 -3.59 -14.78
CA ASP A 149 0.34 -2.28 -15.35
C ASP A 149 -0.75 -1.85 -16.35
N ALA A 150 -1.16 -2.76 -17.25
CA ALA A 150 -2.24 -2.51 -18.20
C ALA A 150 -3.58 -2.24 -17.49
N LEU A 151 -3.88 -2.98 -16.44
CA LEU A 151 -5.10 -2.78 -15.64
C LEU A 151 -5.06 -1.44 -14.90
N SER A 152 -3.93 -1.06 -14.34
CA SER A 152 -3.74 0.23 -13.68
C SER A 152 -3.93 1.39 -14.66
N GLU A 153 -3.39 1.30 -15.87
CA GLU A 153 -3.59 2.29 -16.92
C GLU A 153 -5.06 2.38 -17.35
N SER A 154 -5.72 1.21 -17.52
CA SER A 154 -7.12 1.13 -17.96
C SER A 154 -8.10 1.70 -16.95
N LEU A 155 -7.89 1.43 -15.66
CA LEU A 155 -8.77 1.87 -14.58
C LEU A 155 -8.41 3.24 -13.99
N GLY A 156 -7.18 3.71 -14.22
CA GLY A 156 -6.67 4.96 -13.62
C GLY A 156 -6.44 4.89 -12.11
N ILE A 157 -6.30 3.68 -11.55
CA ILE A 157 -6.08 3.44 -10.11
C ILE A 157 -4.88 2.52 -9.89
N PRO A 158 -4.26 2.52 -8.69
CA PRO A 158 -3.20 1.56 -8.38
C PRO A 158 -3.72 0.13 -8.38
N VAL A 159 -2.91 -0.79 -8.93
CA VAL A 159 -3.17 -2.24 -8.93
C VAL A 159 -2.03 -2.94 -8.22
N VAL A 160 -2.35 -3.73 -7.20
CA VAL A 160 -1.39 -4.50 -6.40
C VAL A 160 -1.43 -5.97 -6.81
N ALA A 161 -0.25 -6.52 -7.10
CA ALA A 161 -0.08 -7.94 -7.38
C ALA A 161 0.03 -8.74 -6.09
N VAL A 162 -0.75 -9.83 -5.98
CA VAL A 162 -0.73 -10.75 -4.85
C VAL A 162 -0.49 -12.17 -5.36
N ASP A 163 0.53 -12.84 -4.80
CA ASP A 163 0.80 -14.25 -5.11
C ASP A 163 -0.30 -15.14 -4.53
N ASN A 164 -0.83 -16.04 -5.34
CA ASN A 164 -1.80 -17.04 -4.89
C ASN A 164 -1.16 -18.41 -4.64
N GLU A 165 0.15 -18.56 -4.81
CA GLU A 165 0.89 -19.75 -4.43
C GLU A 165 1.21 -19.69 -2.91
N LEU A 166 0.55 -20.53 -2.11
CA LEU A 166 0.68 -20.55 -0.66
C LEU A 166 2.12 -20.81 -0.15
N ASN A 167 3.02 -21.20 -1.05
CA ASN A 167 4.42 -21.49 -0.71
C ASN A 167 5.20 -20.24 -0.29
N ASN A 168 4.78 -19.06 -0.70
CA ASN A 168 5.48 -17.79 -0.44
C ASN A 168 4.77 -16.92 0.61
N SER A 169 3.62 -17.36 1.12
CA SER A 169 2.82 -16.58 2.08
C SER A 169 3.45 -16.45 3.47
N ALA A 170 4.52 -17.19 3.76
CA ALA A 170 5.23 -17.14 5.04
C ALA A 170 6.38 -16.12 5.05
N GLU A 171 6.73 -15.52 3.90
CA GLU A 171 7.85 -14.57 3.76
C GLU A 171 7.36 -13.13 3.46
N ALA A 172 6.05 -12.88 3.46
CA ALA A 172 5.44 -11.60 3.12
C ALA A 172 5.11 -10.73 4.35
#